data_adeaa1a21dc546dcafd68427e293c72d
#
_entry.id   adeaa1a21dc546dcafd68427e293c72d
#
_cell.length_a   1.000
_cell.length_b   1.000
_cell.length_c   1.000
_cell.angle_alpha   90.00
_cell.angle_beta   90.00
_cell.angle_gamma   90.00
#
_symmetry.space_group_name_H-M   'P 1'
#
loop_
_entity.id
_entity.type
_entity.pdbx_description
1 polymer ?
#
loop_
_entity_poly.entity_id
_entity_poly.type
_entity_poly.pdbx_seq_one_letter_code
_entity_poly.pdbx_strand_id
1 'polypeptide(L)'
;MVSLGGELSPGSADEQAQRDAHFMGEALRLARKAAQKGEVPIGALIVHQGRVIGRAWNQVEVLRDATAHAEMLALTQAQAAIADWRLSDCDLYVTKEPCPMCAGAIVHCRIRRLIFGCGDPKGGAAGGFWNLLQAPNLNHRCEIKPEVRAAESVELLKDFFAQARARRAQGQPHDKGQPKTLDLDGLGDPGSPGKLGSTGSFAANSGPKPLGKALPLFGQSDEQGPDLGDLTHPGDDEGPDAFDSDGDGDGE
;
A
#
# COMPACT_ATOMS: atom_id res chain seq x y z
N MET A 1 -33.15 -31.41 12.38
CA MET A 1 -32.38 -30.16 12.48
C MET A 1 -30.92 -30.52 12.71
N VAL A 2 -30.11 -30.51 11.66
CA VAL A 2 -28.68 -30.81 11.74
C VAL A 2 -27.97 -29.46 11.70
N SER A 3 -27.33 -29.08 12.83
CA SER A 3 -26.53 -27.86 12.96
C SER A 3 -25.21 -28.06 12.21
N LEU A 4 -25.07 -27.44 11.05
CA LEU A 4 -23.79 -27.34 10.32
C LEU A 4 -23.08 -26.04 10.70
N GLY A 5 -22.71 -25.95 11.97
CA GLY A 5 -21.82 -24.92 12.47
C GLY A 5 -20.43 -25.49 12.69
N GLY A 6 -19.69 -25.77 11.63
CA GLY A 6 -18.27 -26.08 11.72
C GLY A 6 -17.49 -24.78 11.87
N GLU A 7 -17.25 -24.32 13.10
CA GLU A 7 -16.20 -23.32 13.39
C GLU A 7 -14.87 -23.93 12.97
N LEU A 8 -14.25 -23.34 11.95
CA LEU A 8 -12.87 -23.64 11.59
C LEU A 8 -12.01 -23.26 12.79
N SER A 9 -11.51 -24.24 13.51
CA SER A 9 -10.50 -24.01 14.55
C SER A 9 -9.36 -23.17 13.97
N PRO A 10 -8.86 -22.16 14.68
CA PRO A 10 -7.68 -21.42 14.22
C PRO A 10 -6.55 -22.43 14.05
N GLY A 11 -6.02 -22.54 12.82
CA GLY A 11 -4.94 -23.46 12.51
C GLY A 11 -3.73 -23.18 13.41
N SER A 12 -2.88 -24.19 13.61
CA SER A 12 -1.68 -24.03 14.42
C SER A 12 -0.80 -22.87 13.92
N ALA A 13 0.08 -22.33 14.80
CA ALA A 13 1.01 -21.27 14.42
C ALA A 13 1.86 -21.66 13.20
N ASP A 14 2.20 -22.94 13.07
CA ASP A 14 2.96 -23.48 11.93
C ASP A 14 2.14 -23.45 10.63
N GLU A 15 0.86 -23.78 10.69
CA GLU A 15 -0.04 -23.69 9.53
C GLU A 15 -0.24 -22.24 9.08
N GLN A 16 -0.33 -21.31 10.03
CA GLN A 16 -0.40 -19.88 9.70
C GLN A 16 0.89 -19.40 9.05
N ALA A 17 2.05 -19.78 9.56
CA ALA A 17 3.34 -19.44 8.97
C ALA A 17 3.50 -20.00 7.55
N GLN A 18 3.05 -21.22 7.31
CA GLN A 18 3.06 -21.85 5.97
C GLN A 18 2.12 -21.08 5.00
N ARG A 19 0.93 -20.71 5.45
CA ARG A 19 0.01 -19.88 4.65
C ARG A 19 0.62 -18.52 4.32
N ASP A 20 1.22 -17.86 5.31
CA ASP A 20 1.87 -16.56 5.12
C ASP A 20 3.02 -16.67 4.11
N ALA A 21 3.85 -17.71 4.20
CA ALA A 21 4.93 -17.97 3.24
C ALA A 21 4.40 -18.29 1.83
N HIS A 22 3.27 -19.00 1.72
CA HIS A 22 2.63 -19.31 0.44
C HIS A 22 2.16 -18.03 -0.27
N PHE A 23 1.35 -17.20 0.40
CA PHE A 23 0.82 -15.96 -0.19
C PHE A 23 1.92 -14.94 -0.46
N MET A 24 2.94 -14.85 0.39
CA MET A 24 4.11 -14.02 0.10
C MET A 24 4.84 -14.50 -1.16
N GLY A 25 4.88 -15.80 -1.41
CA GLY A 25 5.38 -16.36 -2.67
C GLY A 25 4.61 -15.88 -3.90
N GLU A 26 3.29 -15.71 -3.78
CA GLU A 26 2.47 -15.14 -4.86
C GLU A 26 2.75 -13.64 -5.03
N ALA A 27 2.87 -12.89 -3.93
CA ALA A 27 3.25 -11.48 -3.98
C ALA A 27 4.64 -11.28 -4.65
N LEU A 28 5.60 -12.16 -4.36
CA LEU A 28 6.92 -12.16 -5.01
C LEU A 28 6.83 -12.45 -6.52
N ARG A 29 5.90 -13.30 -6.98
CA ARG A 29 5.67 -13.48 -8.43
C ARG A 29 5.18 -12.20 -9.09
N LEU A 30 4.29 -11.45 -8.42
CA LEU A 30 3.83 -10.15 -8.90
C LEU A 30 4.96 -9.10 -8.90
N ALA A 31 5.82 -9.11 -7.89
CA ALA A 31 7.00 -8.25 -7.85
C ALA A 31 7.96 -8.52 -9.01
N ARG A 32 8.18 -9.80 -9.36
CA ARG A 32 8.98 -10.15 -10.55
C ARG A 32 8.31 -9.64 -11.85
N LYS A 33 6.98 -9.71 -11.93
CA LYS A 33 6.24 -9.14 -13.07
C LYS A 33 6.44 -7.61 -13.16
N ALA A 34 6.42 -6.90 -12.04
CA ALA A 34 6.75 -5.47 -11.99
C ALA A 34 8.15 -5.20 -12.56
N ALA A 35 9.18 -5.91 -12.08
CA ALA A 35 10.55 -5.77 -12.57
C ALA A 35 10.67 -5.97 -14.09
N GLN A 36 9.99 -6.99 -14.65
CA GLN A 36 9.97 -7.26 -16.09
C GLN A 36 9.32 -6.12 -16.90
N LYS A 37 8.46 -5.32 -16.28
CA LYS A 37 7.82 -4.14 -16.88
C LYS A 37 8.60 -2.83 -16.64
N GLY A 38 9.74 -2.90 -15.97
CA GLY A 38 10.55 -1.72 -15.64
C GLY A 38 10.06 -0.97 -14.38
N GLU A 39 9.13 -1.54 -13.65
CA GLU A 39 8.60 -1.00 -12.40
C GLU A 39 9.39 -1.48 -11.19
N VAL A 40 9.36 -0.70 -10.11
CA VAL A 40 9.92 -1.15 -8.84
C VAL A 40 9.27 -2.48 -8.42
N PRO A 41 10.05 -3.52 -8.09
CA PRO A 41 9.55 -4.89 -7.89
C PRO A 41 8.78 -5.03 -6.56
N ILE A 42 7.59 -4.48 -6.53
CA ILE A 42 6.66 -4.61 -5.41
C ILE A 42 5.39 -5.29 -5.92
N GLY A 43 4.97 -6.32 -5.21
CA GLY A 43 3.73 -7.04 -5.44
C GLY A 43 2.89 -7.13 -4.18
N ALA A 44 1.57 -7.07 -4.31
CA ALA A 44 0.62 -7.12 -3.21
C ALA A 44 -0.56 -8.02 -3.50
N LEU A 45 -1.09 -8.66 -2.44
CA LEU A 45 -2.29 -9.50 -2.46
C LEU A 45 -3.20 -9.13 -1.30
N ILE A 46 -4.51 -9.18 -1.54
CA ILE A 46 -5.52 -9.18 -0.47
C ILE A 46 -6.16 -10.57 -0.42
N VAL A 47 -6.13 -11.16 0.76
CA VAL A 47 -6.68 -12.50 1.01
C VAL A 47 -7.85 -12.39 1.99
N HIS A 48 -8.99 -12.94 1.60
CA HIS A 48 -10.19 -13.07 2.42
C HIS A 48 -10.57 -14.53 2.52
N GLN A 49 -10.68 -15.07 3.73
CA GLN A 49 -11.04 -16.48 3.98
C GLN A 49 -10.22 -17.49 3.15
N GLY A 50 -8.90 -17.26 3.05
CA GLY A 50 -8.00 -18.13 2.28
C GLY A 50 -8.06 -17.96 0.75
N ARG A 51 -8.86 -17.04 0.23
CA ARG A 51 -9.01 -16.75 -1.20
C ARG A 51 -8.38 -15.38 -1.54
N VAL A 52 -7.62 -15.31 -2.61
CA VAL A 52 -7.11 -14.04 -3.13
C VAL A 52 -8.23 -13.29 -3.84
N ILE A 53 -8.57 -12.10 -3.33
CA ILE A 53 -9.64 -11.23 -3.86
C ILE A 53 -9.11 -9.92 -4.46
N GLY A 54 -7.84 -9.61 -4.27
CA GLY A 54 -7.15 -8.49 -4.90
C GLY A 54 -5.68 -8.86 -5.12
N ARG A 55 -5.11 -8.51 -6.28
CA ARG A 55 -3.71 -8.76 -6.61
C ARG A 55 -3.17 -7.69 -7.54
N ALA A 56 -2.02 -7.13 -7.21
CA ALA A 56 -1.42 -6.09 -8.03
C ALA A 56 0.11 -6.07 -7.89
N TRP A 57 0.75 -5.38 -8.81
CA TRP A 57 2.15 -4.99 -8.74
C TRP A 57 2.25 -3.48 -8.93
N ASN A 58 3.38 -2.90 -8.57
CA ASN A 58 3.63 -1.48 -8.75
C ASN A 58 3.51 -1.06 -10.23
N GLN A 59 2.76 0.00 -10.52
CA GLN A 59 2.49 0.49 -11.88
C GLN A 59 2.64 2.01 -12.00
N VAL A 60 3.49 2.61 -11.19
CA VAL A 60 3.68 4.07 -11.13
C VAL A 60 4.14 4.64 -12.47
N GLU A 61 5.13 4.02 -13.11
CA GLU A 61 5.66 4.49 -14.39
C GLU A 61 4.71 4.22 -15.55
N VAL A 62 4.12 3.03 -15.60
CA VAL A 62 3.20 2.60 -16.68
C VAL A 62 1.94 3.44 -16.68
N LEU A 63 1.34 3.71 -15.53
CA LEU A 63 0.12 4.52 -15.41
C LEU A 63 0.41 6.02 -15.29
N ARG A 64 1.68 6.40 -15.05
CA ARG A 64 2.08 7.78 -14.73
C ARG A 64 1.31 8.36 -13.55
N ASP A 65 1.07 7.50 -12.57
CA ASP A 65 0.33 7.80 -11.36
C ASP A 65 1.19 7.47 -10.14
N ALA A 66 1.60 8.47 -9.40
CA ALA A 66 2.42 8.33 -8.19
C ALA A 66 1.72 7.51 -7.09
N THR A 67 0.42 7.34 -7.17
CA THR A 67 -0.37 6.56 -6.20
C THR A 67 -0.59 5.11 -6.62
N ALA A 68 -0.19 4.71 -7.83
CA ALA A 68 -0.37 3.37 -8.37
C ALA A 68 0.58 2.33 -7.76
N HIS A 69 0.72 2.36 -6.43
CA HIS A 69 1.44 1.36 -5.66
C HIS A 69 0.68 0.03 -5.66
N ALA A 70 1.39 -1.07 -5.53
CA ALA A 70 0.81 -2.41 -5.52
C ALA A 70 -0.31 -2.55 -4.48
N GLU A 71 -0.10 -2.01 -3.28
CA GLU A 71 -1.07 -2.03 -2.18
C GLU A 71 -2.35 -1.29 -2.54
N MET A 72 -2.23 -0.07 -3.09
CA MET A 72 -3.38 0.76 -3.47
C MET A 72 -4.25 0.06 -4.51
N LEU A 73 -3.61 -0.49 -5.54
CA LEU A 73 -4.30 -1.22 -6.59
C LEU A 73 -4.95 -2.51 -6.09
N ALA A 74 -4.28 -3.26 -5.21
CA ALA A 74 -4.84 -4.47 -4.60
C ALA A 74 -6.03 -4.17 -3.68
N LEU A 75 -5.95 -3.09 -2.87
CA LEU A 75 -7.04 -2.64 -2.00
C LEU A 75 -8.28 -2.27 -2.83
N THR A 76 -8.12 -1.49 -3.91
CA THR A 76 -9.22 -1.12 -4.80
C THR A 76 -9.92 -2.34 -5.39
N GLN A 77 -9.16 -3.34 -5.85
CA GLN A 77 -9.72 -4.59 -6.39
C GLN A 77 -10.49 -5.38 -5.32
N ALA A 78 -9.93 -5.49 -4.12
CA ALA A 78 -10.56 -6.23 -3.03
C ALA A 78 -11.88 -5.59 -2.59
N GLN A 79 -11.93 -4.26 -2.47
CA GLN A 79 -13.15 -3.51 -2.16
C GLN A 79 -14.24 -3.74 -3.21
N ALA A 80 -13.88 -3.72 -4.48
CA ALA A 80 -14.80 -4.04 -5.58
C ALA A 80 -15.31 -5.48 -5.50
N ALA A 81 -14.43 -6.44 -5.16
CA ALA A 81 -14.78 -7.86 -5.07
C ALA A 81 -15.75 -8.18 -3.91
N ILE A 82 -15.61 -7.46 -2.78
CA ILE A 82 -16.49 -7.62 -1.60
C ILE A 82 -17.74 -6.72 -1.70
N ALA A 83 -17.73 -5.70 -2.57
CA ALA A 83 -18.71 -4.63 -2.64
C ALA A 83 -18.84 -3.82 -1.31
N ASP A 84 -17.75 -3.73 -0.56
CA ASP A 84 -17.63 -2.91 0.66
C ASP A 84 -16.25 -2.25 0.70
N TRP A 85 -16.16 -1.05 1.25
CA TRP A 85 -14.89 -0.37 1.48
C TRP A 85 -14.11 -0.93 2.68
N ARG A 86 -14.78 -1.64 3.60
CA ARG A 86 -14.19 -2.27 4.77
C ARG A 86 -13.64 -3.65 4.41
N LEU A 87 -12.39 -3.86 4.76
CA LEU A 87 -11.66 -5.12 4.54
C LEU A 87 -11.28 -5.77 5.89
N SER A 88 -12.18 -5.70 6.89
CA SER A 88 -11.91 -6.05 8.28
C SER A 88 -11.49 -7.51 8.49
N ASP A 89 -11.89 -8.41 7.59
CA ASP A 89 -11.54 -9.84 7.65
C ASP A 89 -10.47 -10.23 6.63
N CYS A 90 -9.78 -9.23 6.07
CA CYS A 90 -8.79 -9.44 5.03
C CYS A 90 -7.36 -9.29 5.55
N ASP A 91 -6.46 -10.08 4.98
CA ASP A 91 -5.03 -10.00 5.17
C ASP A 91 -4.37 -9.41 3.92
N LEU A 92 -3.50 -8.44 4.10
CA LEU A 92 -2.67 -7.86 3.04
C LEU A 92 -1.27 -8.45 3.10
N TYR A 93 -0.82 -9.00 1.99
CA TYR A 93 0.55 -9.45 1.76
C TYR A 93 1.24 -8.52 0.78
N VAL A 94 2.40 -8.00 1.12
CA VAL A 94 3.19 -7.11 0.25
C VAL A 94 4.68 -7.41 0.39
N THR A 95 5.43 -7.36 -0.71
CA THR A 95 6.85 -7.75 -0.70
C THR A 95 7.76 -6.77 0.00
N LYS A 96 7.34 -5.52 0.20
CA LYS A 96 8.08 -4.46 0.90
C LYS A 96 7.17 -3.76 1.90
N GLU A 97 7.75 -3.28 2.99
CA GLU A 97 7.04 -2.48 3.98
C GLU A 97 6.31 -1.30 3.34
N PRO A 98 5.01 -1.09 3.64
CA PRO A 98 4.21 -0.01 3.08
C PRO A 98 4.74 1.38 3.45
N CYS A 99 4.70 2.30 2.49
CA CYS A 99 4.96 3.73 2.71
C CYS A 99 3.81 4.40 3.48
N PRO A 100 3.95 5.66 3.95
CA PRO A 100 2.90 6.37 4.69
C PRO A 100 1.55 6.46 3.95
N MET A 101 1.56 6.66 2.63
CA MET A 101 0.33 6.69 1.82
C MET A 101 -0.41 5.35 1.90
N CYS A 102 0.29 4.24 1.64
CA CYS A 102 -0.30 2.90 1.68
C CYS A 102 -0.71 2.51 3.11
N ALA A 103 0.10 2.85 4.12
CA ALA A 103 -0.25 2.61 5.53
C ALA A 103 -1.52 3.37 5.92
N GLY A 104 -1.68 4.62 5.49
CA GLY A 104 -2.93 5.38 5.68
C GLY A 104 -4.12 4.68 5.05
N ALA A 105 -3.99 4.20 3.81
CA ALA A 105 -5.04 3.46 3.12
C ALA A 105 -5.40 2.14 3.84
N ILE A 106 -4.41 1.40 4.34
CA ILE A 106 -4.59 0.16 5.12
C ILE A 106 -5.44 0.42 6.36
N VAL A 107 -5.16 1.50 7.10
CA VAL A 107 -5.98 1.91 8.26
C VAL A 107 -7.40 2.28 7.84
N HIS A 108 -7.55 3.07 6.79
CA HIS A 108 -8.88 3.48 6.30
C HIS A 108 -9.73 2.30 5.84
N CYS A 109 -9.12 1.34 5.14
CA CYS A 109 -9.80 0.11 4.69
C CYS A 109 -10.03 -0.92 5.80
N ARG A 110 -9.50 -0.71 7.02
CA ARG A 110 -9.66 -1.63 8.15
C ARG A 110 -9.03 -3.01 7.92
N ILE A 111 -7.90 -3.09 7.24
CA ILE A 111 -7.18 -4.36 7.04
C ILE A 111 -6.86 -5.00 8.40
N ARG A 112 -7.20 -6.28 8.56
CA ARG A 112 -6.98 -7.06 9.78
C ARG A 112 -5.49 -7.29 10.03
N ARG A 113 -4.79 -7.85 9.05
CA ARG A 113 -3.37 -8.20 9.14
C ARG A 113 -2.60 -7.66 7.95
N LEU A 114 -1.43 -7.09 8.23
CA LEU A 114 -0.41 -6.75 7.25
C LEU A 114 0.77 -7.72 7.39
N ILE A 115 1.07 -8.44 6.32
CA ILE A 115 2.23 -9.31 6.23
C ILE A 115 3.15 -8.74 5.17
N PHE A 116 4.41 -8.42 5.52
CA PHE A 116 5.33 -7.88 4.53
C PHE A 116 6.69 -8.62 4.49
N GLY A 117 7.35 -8.54 3.33
CA GLY A 117 8.65 -9.15 3.09
C GLY A 117 9.76 -8.37 3.78
N CYS A 118 10.36 -7.41 3.12
CA CYS A 118 11.45 -6.63 3.69
C CYS A 118 10.99 -5.28 4.24
N GLY A 119 11.65 -4.84 5.33
CA GLY A 119 11.46 -3.50 5.91
C GLY A 119 12.01 -2.38 5.04
N ASP A 120 11.57 -1.15 5.30
CA ASP A 120 12.09 0.07 4.71
C ASP A 120 12.50 1.07 5.80
N PRO A 121 13.78 1.10 6.20
CA PRO A 121 14.24 1.99 7.27
C PRO A 121 14.23 3.49 6.87
N LYS A 122 13.95 3.82 5.60
CA LYS A 122 13.94 5.21 5.10
C LYS A 122 12.54 5.78 4.89
N GLY A 123 11.56 4.93 4.61
CA GLY A 123 10.22 5.39 4.25
C GLY A 123 9.10 4.43 4.64
N GLY A 124 9.40 3.37 5.39
CA GLY A 124 8.42 2.42 5.88
C GLY A 124 7.54 3.02 6.98
N ALA A 125 6.28 2.65 7.00
CA ALA A 125 5.30 3.17 7.96
C ALA A 125 4.60 2.08 8.78
N ALA A 126 5.19 0.89 8.84
CA ALA A 126 4.74 -0.25 9.64
C ALA A 126 5.74 -0.66 10.74
N GLY A 127 6.63 0.25 11.13
CA GLY A 127 7.63 0.05 12.17
C GLY A 127 9.07 0.31 11.72
N GLY A 128 9.35 0.45 10.42
CA GLY A 128 10.68 0.71 9.89
C GLY A 128 11.18 2.11 10.16
N PHE A 129 10.48 3.14 9.70
CA PHE A 129 10.77 4.54 10.00
C PHE A 129 9.66 5.17 10.84
N TRP A 130 8.40 5.00 10.44
CA TRP A 130 7.22 5.34 11.24
C TRP A 130 6.43 4.09 11.62
N ASN A 131 5.61 4.18 12.67
CA ASN A 131 4.62 3.16 12.99
C ASN A 131 3.20 3.76 12.93
N LEU A 132 2.74 4.03 11.72
CA LEU A 132 1.44 4.65 11.48
C LEU A 132 0.31 3.66 11.76
N LEU A 133 0.50 2.37 11.45
CA LEU A 133 -0.54 1.34 11.59
C LEU A 133 -0.93 1.03 13.04
N GLN A 134 -0.09 1.41 13.99
CA GLN A 134 -0.33 1.20 15.42
C GLN A 134 -0.38 2.49 16.22
N ALA A 135 -0.53 3.64 15.56
CA ALA A 135 -0.65 4.92 16.24
C ALA A 135 -1.82 4.91 17.24
N PRO A 136 -1.62 5.42 18.49
CA PRO A 136 -2.55 5.21 19.60
C PRO A 136 -3.92 5.83 19.38
N ASN A 137 -4.00 6.91 18.60
CA ASN A 137 -5.23 7.68 18.37
C ASN A 137 -6.04 7.19 17.15
N LEU A 138 -5.60 6.13 16.49
CA LEU A 138 -6.34 5.57 15.36
C LEU A 138 -7.50 4.69 15.86
N ASN A 139 -8.61 4.77 15.15
CA ASN A 139 -9.80 3.97 15.42
C ASN A 139 -9.72 2.53 14.87
N HIS A 140 -8.62 2.18 14.23
CA HIS A 140 -8.30 0.83 13.77
C HIS A 140 -6.80 0.58 13.89
N ARG A 141 -6.44 -0.62 14.33
CA ARG A 141 -5.06 -1.09 14.40
C ARG A 141 -4.94 -2.38 13.61
N CYS A 142 -3.92 -2.45 12.76
CA CYS A 142 -3.61 -3.60 11.95
C CYS A 142 -2.60 -4.50 12.70
N GLU A 143 -2.82 -5.80 12.72
CA GLU A 143 -1.77 -6.74 13.17
C GLU A 143 -0.64 -6.76 12.14
N ILE A 144 0.61 -6.65 12.60
CA ILE A 144 1.77 -6.57 11.70
C ILE A 144 2.62 -7.84 11.84
N LYS A 145 2.90 -8.51 10.71
CA LYS A 145 3.82 -9.63 10.60
C LYS A 145 4.93 -9.29 9.60
N PRO A 146 6.10 -8.83 10.09
CA PRO A 146 7.23 -8.50 9.23
C PRO A 146 8.03 -9.74 8.80
N GLU A 147 8.95 -9.55 7.85
CA GLU A 147 10.06 -10.43 7.48
C GLU A 147 9.66 -11.79 6.90
N VAL A 148 8.47 -11.91 6.35
CA VAL A 148 8.06 -13.14 5.66
C VAL A 148 8.72 -13.19 4.28
N ARG A 149 9.66 -14.13 4.09
CA ARG A 149 10.50 -14.29 2.88
C ARG A 149 11.29 -13.00 2.54
N ALA A 150 11.79 -12.32 3.58
CA ALA A 150 12.48 -11.03 3.44
C ALA A 150 13.70 -11.09 2.50
N ALA A 151 14.49 -12.15 2.57
CA ALA A 151 15.69 -12.30 1.73
C ALA A 151 15.39 -12.20 0.24
N GLU A 152 14.32 -12.86 -0.23
CA GLU A 152 13.91 -12.83 -1.64
C GLU A 152 13.41 -11.44 -2.06
N SER A 153 12.70 -10.74 -1.18
CA SER A 153 12.25 -9.37 -1.42
C SER A 153 13.44 -8.40 -1.54
N VAL A 154 14.42 -8.53 -0.66
CA VAL A 154 15.65 -7.73 -0.67
C VAL A 154 16.45 -7.97 -1.94
N GLU A 155 16.61 -9.23 -2.36
CA GLU A 155 17.35 -9.62 -3.56
C GLU A 155 16.72 -8.98 -4.81
N LEU A 156 15.41 -9.13 -4.99
CA LEU A 156 14.69 -8.52 -6.11
C LEU A 156 14.88 -7.00 -6.20
N LEU A 157 14.80 -6.30 -5.06
CA LEU A 157 15.01 -4.85 -5.01
C LEU A 157 16.46 -4.48 -5.34
N LYS A 158 17.44 -5.20 -4.77
CA LYS A 158 18.87 -4.97 -5.03
C LYS A 158 19.20 -5.12 -6.51
N ASP A 159 18.73 -6.20 -7.13
CA ASP A 159 18.97 -6.50 -8.54
C ASP A 159 18.35 -5.44 -9.45
N PHE A 160 17.11 -5.06 -9.19
CA PHE A 160 16.42 -4.02 -9.95
C PHE A 160 17.18 -2.69 -9.91
N PHE A 161 17.56 -2.22 -8.71
CA PHE A 161 18.27 -0.96 -8.58
C PHE A 161 19.72 -1.02 -9.08
N ALA A 162 20.38 -2.18 -9.00
CA ALA A 162 21.70 -2.37 -9.61
C ALA A 162 21.63 -2.24 -11.14
N GLN A 163 20.65 -2.90 -11.77
CA GLN A 163 20.41 -2.79 -13.21
C GLN A 163 20.02 -1.38 -13.63
N ALA A 164 19.18 -0.68 -12.83
CA ALA A 164 18.78 0.69 -13.10
C ALA A 164 19.99 1.65 -13.07
N ARG A 165 20.90 1.49 -12.08
CA ARG A 165 22.14 2.26 -12.02
C ARG A 165 23.07 1.96 -13.20
N ALA A 166 23.21 0.71 -13.60
CA ALA A 166 24.04 0.32 -14.74
C ALA A 166 23.53 0.94 -16.05
N ARG A 167 22.23 0.89 -16.31
CA ARG A 167 21.60 1.53 -17.48
C ARG A 167 21.85 3.05 -17.50
N ARG A 168 21.67 3.71 -16.36
CA ARG A 168 21.92 5.15 -16.23
C ARG A 168 23.41 5.51 -16.48
N ALA A 169 24.34 4.69 -16.03
CA ALA A 169 25.77 4.89 -16.28
C ALA A 169 26.14 4.75 -17.75
N GLN A 170 25.38 3.95 -18.52
CA GLN A 170 25.52 3.78 -19.96
C GLN A 170 24.80 4.85 -20.79
N GLY A 171 24.22 5.89 -20.16
CA GLY A 171 23.49 6.95 -20.84
C GLY A 171 22.16 6.52 -21.46
N GLN A 172 21.68 5.31 -21.15
CA GLN A 172 20.39 4.84 -21.63
C GLN A 172 19.25 5.54 -20.87
N PRO A 173 18.33 6.22 -21.55
CA PRO A 173 17.19 6.84 -20.88
C PRO A 173 16.35 5.76 -20.19
N HIS A 174 15.73 6.11 -19.08
CA HIS A 174 14.71 5.28 -18.47
C HIS A 174 13.63 5.04 -19.53
N ASP A 175 13.39 3.78 -19.88
CA ASP A 175 12.30 3.43 -20.79
C ASP A 175 10.97 3.74 -20.09
N LYS A 176 10.49 4.95 -20.30
CA LYS A 176 9.15 5.36 -19.88
C LYS A 176 8.17 4.76 -20.88
N GLY A 177 7.92 3.46 -20.78
CA GLY A 177 7.04 2.72 -21.67
C GLY A 177 5.80 3.52 -22.08
N GLN A 178 5.26 3.29 -23.25
CA GLN A 178 4.02 3.96 -23.68
C GLN A 178 2.93 3.76 -22.63
N PRO A 179 2.10 4.79 -22.32
CA PRO A 179 1.01 4.66 -21.36
C PRO A 179 0.10 3.52 -21.81
N LYS A 180 0.06 2.48 -21.00
CA LYS A 180 -0.86 1.35 -21.18
C LYS A 180 -2.02 1.55 -20.23
N THR A 181 -3.20 1.20 -20.70
CA THR A 181 -4.39 1.04 -19.85
C THR A 181 -4.07 0.09 -18.70
N LEU A 182 -4.75 0.29 -17.58
CA LEU A 182 -4.63 -0.56 -16.38
C LEU A 182 -4.61 -2.03 -16.79
N ASP A 183 -3.51 -2.73 -16.48
CA ASP A 183 -3.36 -4.15 -16.81
C ASP A 183 -4.17 -4.95 -15.78
N LEU A 184 -5.44 -5.20 -16.12
CA LEU A 184 -6.38 -5.98 -15.30
C LEU A 184 -6.28 -7.48 -15.55
N ASP A 185 -5.35 -7.94 -16.39
CA ASP A 185 -5.16 -9.36 -16.75
C ASP A 185 -4.76 -10.28 -15.56
N GLY A 186 -4.71 -9.74 -14.36
CA GLY A 186 -4.55 -10.52 -13.14
C GLY A 186 -5.86 -10.84 -12.42
N LEU A 187 -6.98 -10.30 -12.86
CA LEU A 187 -8.30 -10.66 -12.37
C LEU A 187 -8.69 -11.97 -13.06
N GLY A 188 -8.51 -13.10 -12.39
CA GLY A 188 -9.24 -14.31 -12.76
C GLY A 188 -10.72 -13.95 -12.82
N ASP A 189 -11.37 -14.32 -13.92
CA ASP A 189 -12.79 -14.14 -14.18
C ASP A 189 -13.61 -14.42 -12.90
N PRO A 190 -14.30 -13.41 -12.31
CA PRO A 190 -15.24 -13.68 -11.24
C PRO A 190 -16.38 -14.44 -11.91
N GLY A 191 -16.38 -15.75 -11.77
CA GLY A 191 -17.26 -16.79 -12.30
C GLY A 191 -18.37 -16.24 -13.19
N SER A 192 -18.33 -16.56 -14.49
CA SER A 192 -19.30 -16.16 -15.50
C SER A 192 -20.72 -16.09 -14.93
N PRO A 193 -21.39 -14.94 -14.95
CA PRO A 193 -22.83 -14.91 -14.68
C PRO A 193 -23.51 -15.71 -15.78
N GLY A 194 -24.23 -16.74 -15.37
CA GLY A 194 -25.01 -17.59 -16.28
C GLY A 194 -25.81 -16.71 -17.23
N LYS A 195 -25.87 -17.14 -18.51
CA LYS A 195 -26.64 -16.52 -19.60
C LYS A 195 -28.02 -16.12 -19.10
N LEU A 196 -28.26 -14.85 -18.85
CA LEU A 196 -29.61 -14.31 -18.76
C LEU A 196 -30.07 -13.97 -20.17
N GLY A 197 -31.20 -14.58 -20.52
CA GLY A 197 -31.81 -14.50 -21.84
C GLY A 197 -32.05 -13.08 -22.34
N SER A 198 -31.80 -12.92 -23.63
CA SER A 198 -32.19 -11.76 -24.44
C SER A 198 -33.72 -11.54 -24.34
N THR A 199 -34.14 -10.37 -23.84
CA THR A 199 -35.23 -9.54 -24.38
C THR A 199 -35.47 -8.36 -23.42
N GLY A 200 -35.26 -7.16 -23.91
CA GLY A 200 -35.60 -5.91 -23.22
C GLY A 200 -34.91 -4.71 -23.86
N SER A 201 -35.56 -4.13 -24.87
CA SER A 201 -35.14 -2.85 -25.47
C SER A 201 -35.15 -1.76 -24.40
N PHE A 202 -33.96 -1.27 -24.05
CA PHE A 202 -33.89 -0.04 -23.27
C PHE A 202 -34.04 1.15 -24.19
N ALA A 203 -35.16 1.85 -24.03
CA ALA A 203 -35.41 3.17 -24.64
C ALA A 203 -34.33 4.15 -24.15
N ALA A 204 -33.80 4.91 -25.12
CA ALA A 204 -32.90 6.01 -24.90
C ALA A 204 -33.53 7.02 -23.90
N ASN A 205 -32.98 7.11 -22.72
CA ASN A 205 -33.39 8.08 -21.73
C ASN A 205 -32.54 9.34 -21.93
N SER A 206 -33.23 10.44 -22.17
CA SER A 206 -32.76 11.79 -22.34
C SER A 206 -31.70 12.19 -21.29
N GLY A 207 -30.68 12.93 -21.69
CA GLY A 207 -29.50 13.38 -20.97
C GLY A 207 -29.77 14.05 -19.62
N PRO A 208 -28.72 14.25 -18.82
CA PRO A 208 -28.84 14.75 -17.45
C PRO A 208 -29.44 16.16 -17.46
N LYS A 209 -30.49 16.35 -16.67
CA LYS A 209 -31.05 17.68 -16.37
C LYS A 209 -29.97 18.52 -15.68
N PRO A 210 -29.85 19.82 -16.01
CA PRO A 210 -28.92 20.71 -15.32
C PRO A 210 -29.28 20.77 -13.85
N LEU A 211 -28.28 20.52 -12.97
CA LEU A 211 -28.41 20.71 -11.53
C LEU A 211 -28.76 22.17 -11.27
N GLY A 212 -29.94 22.38 -10.67
CA GLY A 212 -30.35 23.70 -10.21
C GLY A 212 -29.38 24.21 -9.14
N LYS A 213 -29.16 25.51 -9.21
CA LYS A 213 -28.56 26.44 -8.26
C LYS A 213 -27.52 25.84 -7.29
N ALA A 214 -26.28 26.25 -7.47
CA ALA A 214 -25.19 26.06 -6.54
C ALA A 214 -25.66 26.41 -5.10
N LEU A 215 -25.50 25.45 -4.19
CA LEU A 215 -25.57 25.72 -2.77
C LEU A 215 -24.44 26.71 -2.42
N PRO A 216 -24.69 27.72 -1.60
CA PRO A 216 -23.63 28.64 -1.18
C PRO A 216 -22.57 27.87 -0.41
N LEU A 217 -21.34 27.92 -0.92
CA LEU A 217 -20.15 27.52 -0.20
C LEU A 217 -20.02 28.44 1.02
N PHE A 218 -20.07 27.84 2.19
CA PHE A 218 -19.72 28.42 3.49
C PHE A 218 -20.38 29.76 3.84
N GLY A 219 -21.29 29.69 4.82
CA GLY A 219 -21.74 30.87 5.57
C GLY A 219 -20.50 31.60 6.12
N GLN A 220 -20.47 32.91 5.85
CA GLN A 220 -19.66 33.83 6.62
C GLN A 220 -20.21 33.79 8.06
N SER A 221 -19.46 33.15 8.96
CA SER A 221 -19.64 33.30 10.39
C SER A 221 -18.58 34.26 10.89
N ASP A 222 -19.06 35.23 11.58
CA ASP A 222 -18.45 36.37 12.21
C ASP A 222 -17.03 36.20 12.74
N GLU A 223 -16.20 37.21 12.42
CA GLU A 223 -14.90 37.48 13.00
C GLU A 223 -15.01 37.58 14.53
N GLN A 224 -14.58 36.53 15.22
CA GLN A 224 -13.96 36.62 16.56
C GLN A 224 -13.11 35.37 16.74
N GLY A 225 -11.90 35.39 16.17
CA GLY A 225 -10.86 34.46 16.51
C GLY A 225 -10.38 34.68 17.95
N PRO A 226 -10.00 33.62 18.68
CA PRO A 226 -9.37 33.78 19.97
C PRO A 226 -8.04 34.51 19.81
N ASP A 227 -7.84 35.52 20.62
CA ASP A 227 -6.63 36.29 20.84
C ASP A 227 -5.46 35.32 21.16
N LEU A 228 -4.59 35.07 20.18
CA LEU A 228 -3.35 34.38 20.40
C LEU A 228 -2.35 35.38 20.96
N GLY A 229 -2.37 35.50 22.29
CA GLY A 229 -1.38 36.24 23.05
C GLY A 229 0.03 35.89 22.63
N ASP A 230 0.77 36.94 22.45
CA ASP A 230 2.19 37.10 22.20
C ASP A 230 3.08 35.96 22.77
N LEU A 231 3.49 35.01 21.91
CA LEU A 231 4.56 34.08 22.19
C LEU A 231 5.86 34.66 21.62
N THR A 232 6.39 35.68 22.32
CA THR A 232 7.77 36.09 22.16
C THR A 232 8.71 34.96 22.57
N HIS A 233 9.43 34.42 21.60
CA HIS A 233 10.58 33.57 21.85
C HIS A 233 11.68 34.38 22.60
N PRO A 234 12.24 33.83 23.67
CA PRO A 234 13.49 34.36 24.21
C PRO A 234 14.69 33.71 23.50
N GLY A 235 15.50 34.54 22.85
CA GLY A 235 16.96 34.46 22.85
C GLY A 235 17.63 33.41 22.01
N ASP A 236 17.93 33.77 20.76
CA ASP A 236 19.15 33.34 20.09
C ASP A 236 20.34 33.97 20.85
N ASP A 237 21.23 33.11 21.31
CA ASP A 237 22.66 33.34 21.37
C ASP A 237 23.35 32.14 22.02
N GLU A 238 24.11 31.40 21.24
CA GLU A 238 25.50 31.06 21.48
C GLU A 238 26.04 30.21 20.33
N GLY A 239 27.09 30.72 19.73
CA GLY A 239 27.78 30.20 18.57
C GLY A 239 28.64 28.96 18.87
N PRO A 240 29.29 28.40 17.84
CA PRO A 240 29.92 27.08 17.89
C PRO A 240 31.33 27.19 18.48
N ASP A 241 31.58 26.46 19.57
CA ASP A 241 32.94 26.23 20.04
C ASP A 241 33.56 25.03 19.35
N ALA A 242 34.76 25.28 18.91
CA ALA A 242 35.69 24.45 18.20
C ALA A 242 36.01 23.15 18.96
N PHE A 243 36.02 22.05 18.23
CA PHE A 243 36.66 20.82 18.67
C PHE A 243 38.12 20.86 18.24
N ASP A 244 39.01 21.22 19.18
CA ASP A 244 40.45 21.05 19.04
C ASP A 244 40.78 19.55 19.15
N SER A 245 41.48 19.08 18.14
CA SER A 245 42.35 17.90 18.16
C SER A 245 43.57 18.21 19.01
N ASP A 246 43.99 17.25 19.83
CA ASP A 246 45.39 16.83 19.99
C ASP A 246 45.55 16.02 21.29
N GLY A 247 46.26 14.91 21.21
CA GLY A 247 46.68 14.17 22.40
C GLY A 247 47.20 12.77 22.09
N ASP A 248 48.33 12.70 21.41
CA ASP A 248 49.21 11.53 21.43
C ASP A 248 49.62 11.16 22.87
N GLY A 249 49.79 9.89 23.13
CA GLY A 249 50.29 9.41 24.41
C GLY A 249 50.61 7.92 24.38
N ASP A 250 51.83 7.62 23.96
CA ASP A 250 52.53 6.34 24.13
C ASP A 250 52.58 5.91 25.61
N GLY A 251 52.67 4.62 25.83
CA GLY A 251 53.30 4.13 27.05
C GLY A 251 52.84 2.79 27.60
N GLU A 252 53.69 1.76 27.33
CA GLU A 252 53.94 0.51 28.04
C GLU A 252 52.87 -0.61 27.98
#